data_b8fb57109ea3f5d0a02d7c4c04b85e99
#
_entry.id   b8fb57109ea3f5d0a02d7c4c04b85e99
#
_cell.length_a   1.000
_cell.length_b   1.000
_cell.length_c   1.000
_cell.angle_alpha   90.00
_cell.angle_beta   90.00
_cell.angle_gamma   90.00
#
_symmetry.space_group_name_H-M   'P 1'
#
loop_
_entity.id
_entity.type
_entity.pdbx_description
1 polymer ?
#
loop_
_entity_poly.entity_id
_entity_poly.type
_entity_poly.pdbx_seq_one_letter_code
_entity_poly.pdbx_strand_id
1 'polypeptide(L)'
;MANETEQFDLDRYIYNLLQNEPFFAEISRHVEKRSSTAIPTAGVRITKEGQFEMMYNPAFFQKLTREQRAGVIKHEFYHLVFGHVTDRMPDGKMSKKWNIATDLAINSHIKDELPSMACIPGVGPFKDLPLFESSEWYYNNLPKQDEKSGKGLGEGSPDGGGEGESDSFDDHSQWGEN
;
A
#
# COMPACT_ATOMS: atom_id res chain seq x y z
N MET A 1 4.73 -30.38 -22.30
CA MET A 1 3.76 -30.16 -21.24
C MET A 1 4.05 -28.74 -20.73
N ALA A 2 3.18 -27.81 -21.08
CA ALA A 2 3.31 -26.41 -20.63
C ALA A 2 3.06 -26.39 -19.12
N ASN A 3 4.02 -25.89 -18.35
CA ASN A 3 3.81 -25.50 -16.98
C ASN A 3 2.71 -24.42 -17.00
N GLU A 4 1.49 -24.76 -16.63
CA GLU A 4 0.51 -23.78 -16.19
C GLU A 4 1.15 -23.09 -14.98
N THR A 5 1.62 -21.88 -15.17
CA THR A 5 2.02 -21.00 -14.08
C THR A 5 0.78 -20.83 -13.22
N GLU A 6 0.76 -21.49 -12.06
CA GLU A 6 -0.32 -21.40 -11.08
C GLU A 6 -0.58 -19.91 -10.82
N GLN A 7 -1.71 -19.41 -11.28
CA GLN A 7 -2.09 -18.01 -11.12
C GLN A 7 -2.19 -17.71 -9.63
N PHE A 8 -1.64 -16.59 -9.19
CA PHE A 8 -1.70 -16.19 -7.78
C PHE A 8 -3.15 -16.11 -7.31
N ASP A 9 -3.46 -16.85 -6.27
CA ASP A 9 -4.78 -16.89 -5.61
C ASP A 9 -4.65 -16.25 -4.21
N LEU A 10 -5.22 -15.06 -4.05
CA LEU A 10 -5.18 -14.32 -2.79
C LEU A 10 -5.94 -15.05 -1.67
N ASP A 11 -7.05 -15.71 -1.99
CA ASP A 11 -7.88 -16.41 -0.99
C ASP A 11 -7.10 -17.55 -0.31
N ARG A 12 -6.24 -18.23 -1.06
CA ARG A 12 -5.34 -19.25 -0.51
C ARG A 12 -4.36 -18.68 0.51
N TYR A 13 -3.85 -17.47 0.29
CA TYR A 13 -2.95 -16.79 1.23
C TYR A 13 -3.69 -16.29 2.47
N ILE A 14 -4.89 -15.79 2.30
CA ILE A 14 -5.75 -15.39 3.41
C ILE A 14 -6.12 -16.59 4.28
N TYR A 15 -6.37 -17.75 3.68
CA TYR A 15 -6.56 -18.98 4.46
C TYR A 15 -5.35 -19.32 5.36
N ASN A 16 -4.13 -19.12 4.88
CA ASN A 16 -2.93 -19.30 5.69
C ASN A 16 -2.81 -18.25 6.81
N LEU A 17 -3.23 -16.99 6.56
CA LEU A 17 -3.34 -15.97 7.61
C LEU A 17 -4.33 -16.37 8.70
N LEU A 18 -5.47 -16.99 8.34
CA LEU A 18 -6.46 -17.51 9.28
C LEU A 18 -5.86 -18.47 10.31
N GLN A 19 -4.92 -19.29 9.88
CA GLN A 19 -4.30 -20.29 10.75
C GLN A 19 -3.22 -19.71 11.69
N ASN A 20 -2.48 -18.71 11.21
CA ASN A 20 -1.31 -18.20 11.92
C ASN A 20 -1.55 -16.84 12.58
N GLU A 21 -2.43 -16.01 12.01
CA GLU A 21 -2.69 -14.65 12.46
C GLU A 21 -4.20 -14.35 12.44
N PRO A 22 -4.96 -14.83 13.43
CA PRO A 22 -6.43 -14.76 13.45
C PRO A 22 -6.97 -13.33 13.36
N PHE A 23 -6.24 -12.34 13.88
CA PHE A 23 -6.62 -10.93 13.83
C PHE A 23 -6.74 -10.42 12.39
N PHE A 24 -5.72 -10.65 11.55
CA PHE A 24 -5.77 -10.24 10.15
C PHE A 24 -6.79 -11.03 9.32
N ALA A 25 -7.00 -12.27 9.70
CA ALA A 25 -8.02 -13.10 9.10
C ALA A 25 -9.42 -12.54 9.32
N GLU A 26 -9.70 -12.07 10.53
CA GLU A 26 -11.00 -11.45 10.82
C GLU A 26 -11.18 -10.13 10.08
N ILE A 27 -10.17 -9.28 10.03
CA ILE A 27 -10.21 -8.05 9.21
C ILE A 27 -10.50 -8.38 7.74
N SER A 28 -9.82 -9.41 7.20
CA SER A 28 -9.99 -9.84 5.82
C SER A 28 -11.43 -10.17 5.44
N ARG A 29 -12.26 -10.62 6.38
CA ARG A 29 -13.68 -10.93 6.13
C ARG A 29 -14.51 -9.69 5.82
N HIS A 30 -14.06 -8.54 6.31
CA HIS A 30 -14.74 -7.26 6.15
C HIS A 30 -14.19 -6.42 4.98
N VAL A 31 -13.21 -6.96 4.25
CA VAL A 31 -12.57 -6.29 3.12
C VAL A 31 -12.91 -7.02 1.83
N GLU A 32 -13.54 -6.34 0.88
CA GLU A 32 -13.72 -6.88 -0.47
C GLU A 32 -12.38 -6.88 -1.21
N LYS A 33 -12.03 -7.98 -1.87
CA LYS A 33 -10.77 -8.14 -2.57
C LYS A 33 -10.99 -8.25 -4.07
N ARG A 34 -10.31 -7.39 -4.83
CA ARG A 34 -10.41 -7.37 -6.30
C ARG A 34 -9.04 -7.41 -6.94
N SER A 35 -8.85 -8.32 -7.88
CA SER A 35 -7.67 -8.31 -8.73
C SER A 35 -7.77 -7.21 -9.77
N SER A 36 -6.64 -6.51 -10.02
CA SER A 36 -6.56 -5.47 -11.04
C SER A 36 -5.13 -5.37 -11.57
N THR A 37 -5.00 -5.23 -12.88
CA THR A 37 -3.73 -4.91 -13.54
C THR A 37 -3.54 -3.40 -13.73
N ALA A 38 -4.54 -2.59 -13.34
CA ALA A 38 -4.48 -1.13 -13.44
C ALA A 38 -3.60 -0.49 -12.35
N ILE A 39 -3.33 -1.22 -11.26
CA ILE A 39 -2.41 -0.78 -10.20
C ILE A 39 -1.13 -1.61 -10.24
N PRO A 40 0.03 -1.05 -9.88
CA PRO A 40 1.30 -1.78 -9.94
C PRO A 40 1.44 -2.85 -8.85
N THR A 41 0.87 -2.64 -7.66
CA THR A 41 1.09 -3.45 -6.45
C THR A 41 -0.22 -3.88 -5.78
N ALA A 42 -0.55 -3.28 -4.66
CA ALA A 42 -1.81 -3.42 -3.93
C ALA A 42 -2.19 -2.06 -3.33
N GLY A 43 -3.41 -1.95 -2.81
CA GLY A 43 -3.87 -0.77 -2.10
C GLY A 43 -5.25 -1.00 -1.50
N VAL A 44 -5.56 -0.26 -0.45
CA VAL A 44 -6.87 -0.29 0.21
C VAL A 44 -7.56 1.06 0.13
N ARG A 45 -8.89 1.02 0.14
CA ARG A 45 -9.72 2.22 0.17
C ARG A 45 -11.04 1.98 0.87
N ILE A 46 -11.77 3.06 1.11
CA ILE A 46 -13.20 3.01 1.42
C ILE A 46 -13.98 3.40 0.16
N THR A 47 -14.95 2.58 -0.21
CA THR A 47 -15.85 2.88 -1.33
C THR A 47 -16.86 3.96 -0.92
N LYS A 48 -17.59 4.52 -1.90
CA LYS A 48 -18.67 5.51 -1.65
C LYS A 48 -19.79 4.97 -0.77
N GLU A 49 -19.96 3.65 -0.78
CA GLU A 49 -20.95 2.94 0.05
C GLU A 49 -20.42 2.66 1.47
N GLY A 50 -19.21 3.12 1.80
CA GLY A 50 -18.59 2.92 3.12
C GLY A 50 -17.99 1.53 3.33
N GLN A 51 -17.70 0.78 2.27
CA GLN A 51 -17.15 -0.56 2.34
C GLN A 51 -15.62 -0.53 2.17
N PHE A 52 -14.92 -1.39 2.89
CA PHE A 52 -13.48 -1.57 2.69
C PHE A 52 -13.21 -2.43 1.46
N GLU A 53 -12.36 -1.94 0.59
CA GLU A 53 -11.93 -2.65 -0.62
C GLU A 53 -10.40 -2.69 -0.68
N MET A 54 -9.85 -3.86 -1.00
CA MET A 54 -8.45 -4.06 -1.35
C MET A 54 -8.34 -4.41 -2.82
N MET A 55 -7.60 -3.61 -3.59
CA MET A 55 -7.19 -3.99 -4.94
C MET A 55 -5.77 -4.56 -4.91
N TYR A 56 -5.50 -5.55 -5.76
CA TYR A 56 -4.17 -6.14 -5.84
C TYR A 56 -3.83 -6.57 -7.27
N ASN A 57 -2.54 -6.45 -7.61
CA ASN A 57 -2.02 -6.93 -8.90
C ASN A 57 -1.47 -8.35 -8.74
N PRO A 58 -2.08 -9.39 -9.36
CA PRO A 58 -1.61 -10.76 -9.25
C PRO A 58 -0.17 -10.95 -9.72
N ALA A 59 0.26 -10.23 -10.78
CA ALA A 59 1.61 -10.32 -11.31
C ALA A 59 2.68 -9.77 -10.34
N PHE A 60 2.33 -8.79 -9.52
CA PHE A 60 3.18 -8.32 -8.43
C PHE A 60 3.34 -9.41 -7.37
N PHE A 61 2.24 -9.95 -6.87
CA PHE A 61 2.26 -10.99 -5.84
C PHE A 61 2.97 -12.27 -6.28
N GLN A 62 2.91 -12.63 -7.56
CA GLN A 62 3.63 -13.79 -8.09
C GLN A 62 5.14 -13.69 -7.91
N LYS A 63 5.71 -12.48 -7.94
CA LYS A 63 7.15 -12.24 -7.80
C LYS A 63 7.64 -12.28 -6.35
N LEU A 64 6.73 -12.21 -5.39
CA LEU A 64 7.04 -12.15 -3.97
C LEU A 64 7.25 -13.54 -3.36
N THR A 65 8.08 -13.64 -2.33
CA THR A 65 8.16 -14.84 -1.50
C THR A 65 6.86 -15.02 -0.70
N ARG A 66 6.70 -16.18 -0.07
CA ARG A 66 5.52 -16.45 0.76
C ARG A 66 5.40 -15.46 1.92
N GLU A 67 6.51 -15.17 2.58
CA GLU A 67 6.61 -14.24 3.70
C GLU A 67 6.28 -12.81 3.25
N GLN A 68 6.84 -12.38 2.12
CA GLN A 68 6.58 -11.06 1.56
C GLN A 68 5.11 -10.87 1.16
N ARG A 69 4.46 -11.90 0.61
CA ARG A 69 3.02 -11.86 0.31
C ARG A 69 2.19 -11.62 1.57
N ALA A 70 2.50 -12.33 2.65
CA ALA A 70 1.84 -12.14 3.95
C ALA A 70 2.10 -10.74 4.50
N GLY A 71 3.35 -10.27 4.43
CA GLY A 71 3.74 -8.93 4.85
C GLY A 71 2.99 -7.82 4.10
N VAL A 72 2.87 -7.92 2.77
CA VAL A 72 2.11 -6.94 1.96
C VAL A 72 0.63 -6.95 2.34
N ILE A 73 0.00 -8.12 2.51
CA ILE A 73 -1.41 -8.19 2.91
C ILE A 73 -1.61 -7.57 4.30
N LYS A 74 -0.71 -7.84 5.26
CA LYS A 74 -0.75 -7.22 6.59
C LYS A 74 -0.57 -5.71 6.52
N HIS A 75 0.34 -5.23 5.68
CA HIS A 75 0.57 -3.81 5.45
C HIS A 75 -0.71 -3.10 5.02
N GLU A 76 -1.39 -3.62 4.01
CA GLU A 76 -2.66 -3.06 3.55
C GLU A 76 -3.74 -3.03 4.65
N PHE A 77 -3.83 -4.09 5.43
CA PHE A 77 -4.80 -4.14 6.52
C PHE A 77 -4.44 -3.20 7.67
N TYR A 78 -3.16 -2.93 7.93
CA TYR A 78 -2.77 -1.91 8.90
C TYR A 78 -3.22 -0.51 8.51
N HIS A 79 -3.27 -0.16 7.21
CA HIS A 79 -3.85 1.12 6.78
C HIS A 79 -5.31 1.26 7.21
N LEU A 80 -6.08 0.17 7.16
CA LEU A 80 -7.47 0.17 7.64
C LEU A 80 -7.55 0.26 9.17
N VAL A 81 -6.77 -0.57 9.87
CA VAL A 81 -6.76 -0.63 11.34
C VAL A 81 -6.36 0.71 11.95
N PHE A 82 -5.39 1.38 11.36
CA PHE A 82 -4.89 2.67 11.87
C PHE A 82 -5.67 3.88 11.34
N GLY A 83 -6.69 3.67 10.52
CA GLY A 83 -7.50 4.74 9.97
C GLY A 83 -6.76 5.67 9.01
N HIS A 84 -5.73 5.16 8.34
CA HIS A 84 -4.89 5.97 7.44
C HIS A 84 -5.64 6.42 6.18
N VAL A 85 -6.62 5.65 5.74
CA VAL A 85 -7.48 5.92 4.58
C VAL A 85 -8.84 6.53 4.97
N THR A 86 -9.01 6.91 6.24
CA THR A 86 -10.23 7.49 6.80
C THR A 86 -9.97 8.85 7.46
N ASP A 87 -10.18 8.91 8.74
CA ASP A 87 -10.26 10.13 9.57
C ASP A 87 -8.88 10.70 9.95
N ARG A 88 -7.78 9.95 9.76
CA ARG A 88 -6.43 10.43 10.05
C ARG A 88 -5.76 11.18 8.89
N MET A 89 -6.36 11.20 7.72
CA MET A 89 -5.79 11.92 6.57
C MET A 89 -5.73 13.42 6.85
N PRO A 90 -4.55 14.06 6.71
CA PRO A 90 -4.43 15.51 6.81
C PRO A 90 -5.33 16.20 5.80
N ASP A 91 -6.11 17.18 6.27
CA ASP A 91 -7.07 17.95 5.44
C ASP A 91 -8.12 17.06 4.71
N GLY A 92 -8.36 15.82 5.21
CA GLY A 92 -9.29 14.87 4.61
C GLY A 92 -8.90 14.38 3.22
N LYS A 93 -7.63 14.50 2.84
CA LYS A 93 -7.15 14.10 1.51
C LYS A 93 -5.89 13.23 1.60
N MET A 94 -5.88 12.17 0.80
CA MET A 94 -4.68 11.40 0.59
C MET A 94 -3.65 12.26 -0.18
N SER A 95 -2.45 12.37 0.35
CA SER A 95 -1.32 13.02 -0.30
C SER A 95 -0.15 12.04 -0.39
N LYS A 96 0.70 12.22 -1.39
CA LYS A 96 1.93 11.40 -1.53
C LYS A 96 2.78 11.42 -0.25
N LYS A 97 2.86 12.57 0.41
CA LYS A 97 3.60 12.71 1.66
C LYS A 97 2.96 11.93 2.81
N TRP A 98 1.62 11.95 2.90
CA TRP A 98 0.89 11.18 3.91
C TRP A 98 1.04 9.68 3.66
N ASN A 99 0.93 9.24 2.42
CA ASN A 99 1.13 7.85 2.05
C ASN A 99 2.51 7.33 2.49
N ILE A 100 3.59 8.03 2.13
CA ILE A 100 4.94 7.69 2.58
C ILE A 100 5.04 7.65 4.12
N ALA A 101 4.43 8.62 4.80
CA ALA A 101 4.49 8.69 6.26
C ALA A 101 3.77 7.51 6.95
N THR A 102 2.61 7.10 6.41
CA THR A 102 1.86 5.95 6.90
C THR A 102 2.59 4.64 6.63
N ASP A 103 3.22 4.51 5.46
CA ASP A 103 4.06 3.37 5.11
C ASP A 103 5.24 3.23 6.07
N LEU A 104 5.96 4.31 6.33
CA LEU A 104 7.09 4.30 7.28
C LEU A 104 6.64 3.85 8.68
N ALA A 105 5.47 4.31 9.13
CA ALA A 105 4.93 3.92 10.43
C ALA A 105 4.62 2.42 10.49
N ILE A 106 3.89 1.89 9.50
CA ILE A 106 3.53 0.47 9.41
C ILE A 106 4.79 -0.39 9.26
N ASN A 107 5.66 -0.02 8.31
CA ASN A 107 6.80 -0.83 7.91
C ASN A 107 7.86 -0.95 9.01
N SER A 108 7.87 -0.02 9.96
CA SER A 108 8.69 -0.14 11.18
C SER A 108 8.41 -1.43 11.95
N HIS A 109 7.18 -1.95 11.90
CA HIS A 109 6.74 -3.11 12.66
C HIS A 109 6.85 -4.44 11.92
N ILE A 110 6.85 -4.41 10.58
CA ILE A 110 6.82 -5.62 9.74
C ILE A 110 7.95 -5.64 8.70
N LYS A 111 9.02 -4.88 8.91
CA LYS A 111 10.12 -4.67 7.95
C LYS A 111 10.72 -5.97 7.39
N ASP A 112 10.80 -7.01 8.23
CA ASP A 112 11.43 -8.29 7.87
C ASP A 112 10.54 -9.17 6.97
N GLU A 113 9.26 -8.79 6.83
CA GLU A 113 8.28 -9.48 5.99
C GLU A 113 8.02 -8.75 4.66
N LEU A 114 8.63 -7.59 4.45
CA LEU A 114 8.38 -6.76 3.28
C LEU A 114 9.43 -6.96 2.18
N PRO A 115 9.05 -6.73 0.92
CA PRO A 115 10.03 -6.70 -0.17
C PRO A 115 10.99 -5.50 -0.02
N SER A 116 12.20 -5.62 -0.59
CA SER A 116 13.28 -4.64 -0.45
C SER A 116 12.95 -3.24 -1.00
N MET A 117 11.90 -3.14 -1.82
CA MET A 117 11.41 -1.87 -2.38
C MET A 117 10.52 -1.08 -1.41
N ALA A 118 10.11 -1.65 -0.29
CA ALA A 118 9.25 -0.97 0.69
C ALA A 118 9.97 0.20 1.36
N CYS A 119 9.24 1.27 1.64
CA CYS A 119 9.74 2.41 2.42
C CYS A 119 9.99 1.99 3.87
N ILE A 120 11.24 1.92 4.30
CA ILE A 120 11.60 1.49 5.67
C ILE A 120 12.44 2.57 6.34
N PRO A 121 12.08 3.04 7.56
CA PRO A 121 12.92 3.96 8.30
C PRO A 121 14.30 3.35 8.59
N GLY A 122 15.35 4.16 8.54
CA GLY A 122 16.72 3.70 8.68
C GLY A 122 17.34 3.13 7.40
N VAL A 123 16.61 3.11 6.26
CA VAL A 123 17.06 2.53 5.00
C VAL A 123 16.94 3.53 3.85
N GLY A 124 17.91 3.55 2.95
CA GLY A 124 17.90 4.34 1.71
C GLY A 124 17.59 5.84 1.93
N PRO A 125 16.56 6.39 1.25
CA PRO A 125 16.19 7.79 1.41
C PRO A 125 15.74 8.15 2.84
N PHE A 126 15.35 7.17 3.65
CA PHE A 126 14.81 7.31 5.00
C PHE A 126 15.82 6.92 6.10
N LYS A 127 17.11 6.83 5.76
CA LYS A 127 18.20 6.36 6.64
C LYS A 127 18.33 7.11 7.96
N ASP A 128 17.94 8.39 7.97
CA ASP A 128 18.06 9.27 9.13
C ASP A 128 16.76 9.31 9.97
N LEU A 129 15.72 8.57 9.56
CA LEU A 129 14.47 8.49 10.29
C LEU A 129 14.50 7.32 11.29
N PRO A 130 14.07 7.54 12.56
CA PRO A 130 13.97 6.48 13.55
C PRO A 130 12.85 5.50 13.23
N LEU A 131 12.94 4.29 13.80
CA LEU A 131 11.86 3.30 13.76
C LEU A 131 10.78 3.63 14.80
N PHE A 132 9.57 3.10 14.58
CA PHE A 132 8.46 3.07 15.54
C PHE A 132 7.86 4.43 15.92
N GLU A 133 7.98 5.40 15.03
CA GLU A 133 7.28 6.68 15.17
C GLU A 133 5.87 6.62 14.56
N SER A 134 5.02 7.57 14.94
CA SER A 134 3.66 7.66 14.38
C SER A 134 3.65 8.21 12.95
N SER A 135 2.56 7.96 12.24
CA SER A 135 2.35 8.49 10.89
C SER A 135 2.43 10.03 10.86
N GLU A 136 1.89 10.70 11.88
CA GLU A 136 1.95 12.16 12.02
C GLU A 136 3.38 12.64 12.29
N TRP A 137 4.15 11.88 13.08
CA TRP A 137 5.54 12.20 13.30
C TRP A 137 6.33 12.15 11.99
N TYR A 138 6.22 11.06 11.23
CA TYR A 138 6.88 10.97 9.93
C TYR A 138 6.38 12.05 8.97
N TYR A 139 5.09 12.29 8.92
CA TYR A 139 4.52 13.35 8.07
C TYR A 139 5.13 14.72 8.36
N ASN A 140 5.33 15.06 9.62
CA ASN A 140 5.92 16.33 10.02
C ASN A 140 7.44 16.39 9.79
N ASN A 141 8.14 15.26 9.81
CA ASN A 141 9.60 15.18 9.68
C ASN A 141 10.09 14.81 8.28
N LEU A 142 9.23 14.34 7.39
CA LEU A 142 9.56 14.18 5.98
C LEU A 142 9.79 15.57 5.33
N PRO A 143 10.76 15.67 4.41
CA PRO A 143 10.98 16.90 3.65
C PRO A 143 9.67 17.37 2.99
N LYS A 144 9.44 18.69 2.97
CA LYS A 144 8.38 19.26 2.12
C LYS A 144 8.78 18.98 0.68
N GLN A 145 7.99 18.16 -0.01
CA GLN A 145 8.15 18.03 -1.45
C GLN A 145 7.74 19.38 -2.06
N ASP A 146 8.68 20.07 -2.68
CA ASP A 146 8.36 21.25 -3.47
C ASP A 146 7.44 20.79 -4.60
N GLU A 147 6.23 21.31 -4.64
CA GLU A 147 5.24 21.05 -5.72
C GLU A 147 5.75 21.43 -7.12
N LYS A 148 6.96 21.94 -7.21
CA LYS A 148 7.62 22.36 -8.45
C LYS A 148 8.54 21.31 -9.09
N SER A 149 8.78 20.16 -8.49
CA SER A 149 9.65 19.10 -9.05
C SER A 149 8.91 18.10 -9.96
N GLY A 150 7.72 18.42 -10.42
CA GLY A 150 6.97 17.64 -11.41
C GLY A 150 7.41 17.83 -12.86
N LYS A 151 8.72 18.05 -13.13
CA LYS A 151 9.30 18.01 -14.48
C LYS A 151 10.49 17.06 -14.50
N GLY A 152 10.20 15.83 -14.84
CA GLY A 152 11.23 14.84 -15.14
C GLY A 152 10.67 13.49 -15.49
N LEU A 153 10.45 13.28 -16.81
CA LEU A 153 10.38 12.01 -17.52
C LEU A 153 9.11 11.15 -17.36
N GLY A 154 8.25 11.31 -18.35
CA GLY A 154 7.10 10.45 -18.62
C GLY A 154 6.12 11.11 -19.57
N GLU A 155 6.54 11.34 -20.84
CA GLU A 155 5.61 11.70 -21.92
C GLU A 155 4.65 10.55 -22.20
N GLY A 156 3.36 10.88 -22.24
CA GLY A 156 2.41 10.10 -23.04
C GLY A 156 1.10 9.77 -22.34
N SER A 157 0.14 10.67 -22.35
CA SER A 157 -1.07 10.58 -23.16
C SER A 157 -2.13 11.59 -22.75
N PRO A 158 -2.90 12.08 -23.71
CA PRO A 158 -3.81 13.20 -23.49
C PRO A 158 -5.23 12.75 -23.18
N ASP A 159 -5.90 13.65 -22.46
CA ASP A 159 -7.32 13.94 -22.57
C ASP A 159 -8.34 12.93 -22.00
N GLY A 160 -9.12 13.43 -21.08
CA GLY A 160 -10.32 12.80 -20.54
C GLY A 160 -10.79 13.56 -19.32
N GLY A 161 -11.36 14.77 -19.51
CA GLY A 161 -12.01 15.52 -18.44
C GLY A 161 -13.14 14.72 -17.79
N GLY A 162 -13.07 14.63 -16.48
CA GLY A 162 -14.11 14.12 -15.61
C GLY A 162 -13.83 14.65 -14.22
N GLU A 163 -14.56 15.71 -13.82
CA GLU A 163 -14.69 16.08 -12.43
C GLU A 163 -15.38 14.92 -11.69
N GLY A 164 -14.57 14.00 -11.19
CA GLY A 164 -14.98 12.94 -10.29
C GLY A 164 -14.19 13.09 -9.02
N GLU A 165 -14.89 13.25 -7.89
CA GLU A 165 -14.32 13.10 -6.55
C GLU A 165 -13.45 11.84 -6.55
N SER A 166 -12.15 12.03 -6.45
CA SER A 166 -11.19 10.93 -6.48
C SER A 166 -11.35 10.11 -5.22
N ASP A 167 -11.94 8.93 -5.32
CA ASP A 167 -11.76 7.87 -4.35
C ASP A 167 -10.24 7.70 -4.19
N SER A 168 -9.68 8.17 -3.07
CA SER A 168 -8.23 8.13 -2.87
C SER A 168 -7.80 6.70 -2.63
N PHE A 169 -7.20 6.10 -3.66
CA PHE A 169 -6.43 4.88 -3.52
C PHE A 169 -5.14 5.17 -2.76
N ASP A 170 -4.80 4.30 -1.84
CA ASP A 170 -3.44 4.23 -1.30
C ASP A 170 -2.52 3.77 -2.43
N ASP A 171 -1.78 4.71 -3.00
CA ASP A 171 -0.96 4.49 -4.19
C ASP A 171 0.47 4.16 -3.79
N HIS A 172 0.77 2.87 -3.70
CA HIS A 172 2.13 2.35 -3.53
C HIS A 172 2.98 2.42 -4.80
N SER A 173 2.74 3.37 -5.69
CA SER A 173 3.55 3.59 -6.90
C SER A 173 5.03 3.84 -6.57
N GLN A 174 5.36 4.18 -5.32
CA GLN A 174 6.72 4.36 -4.83
C GLN A 174 7.49 3.05 -4.58
N TRP A 175 6.82 1.91 -4.55
CA TRP A 175 7.46 0.61 -4.33
C TRP A 175 8.26 0.12 -5.54
N GLY A 176 8.40 0.88 -6.59
CA GLY A 176 9.06 0.49 -7.83
C GLY A 176 10.14 1.42 -8.35
N GLU A 177 10.40 2.55 -7.71
CA GLU A 177 11.41 3.51 -8.16
C GLU A 177 12.70 3.39 -7.33
N ASN A 178 13.57 2.43 -7.72
CA ASN A 178 15.00 2.39 -7.46
C ASN A 178 15.74 2.05 -8.73
#